data_0b27ddecd21f3e5eb76cc0cf2b80ccc4
#
_entry.id   0b27ddecd21f3e5eb76cc0cf2b80ccc4
#
_cell.length_a   1.000
_cell.length_b   1.000
_cell.length_c   1.000
_cell.angle_alpha   90.00
_cell.angle_beta   90.00
_cell.angle_gamma   90.00
#
_symmetry.space_group_name_H-M   'P 1'
#
loop_
_entity.id
_entity.type
_entity.pdbx_description
1 polymer ?
#
loop_
_entity_poly.entity_id
_entity_poly.type
_entity_poly.pdbx_seq_one_letter_code
_entity_poly.pdbx_strand_id
1 'polypeptide(L)'
;MRILMIGAGALGGYFGGCLAHAGRDVTFLVRPRRAEEFARNALQVVSPHGDFTVRIRTVTAAEIRNPFDVVFVSVKSYSLKEAMDQFAPAIGSDSMILPILNGIGHVDRLTERFGAAAVLGGMANISATIDEQGRVLHLIPLNNLVYGEVAGGTSARIRALHACMENAGFNARASEAVMQDMWEKFAQLGVGAGITCLMRASIGDIMAAPGGREATMRLFDECCAVATAAGFKPRPAFVQAASTLVTTTGSPLKWSMLRDIERGSVTEGAHILGDLVSRARALRLETPILDLAWTHVAAYEVARAHA
;
A
#
# COMPACT_ATOMS: atom_id res chain seq x y z
N MET A 1 19.55 -8.29 -11.28
CA MET A 1 18.09 -8.44 -11.09
C MET A 1 17.45 -7.27 -11.80
N ARG A 2 16.62 -7.57 -12.81
CA ARG A 2 15.87 -6.59 -13.61
C ARG A 2 14.53 -6.32 -12.94
N ILE A 3 14.25 -5.07 -12.59
CA ILE A 3 13.05 -4.68 -11.86
C ILE A 3 12.14 -3.87 -12.80
N LEU A 4 10.86 -4.27 -12.91
CA LEU A 4 9.82 -3.48 -13.54
C LEU A 4 8.96 -2.84 -12.45
N MET A 5 9.00 -1.52 -12.37
CA MET A 5 8.16 -0.74 -11.45
C MET A 5 6.84 -0.39 -12.14
N ILE A 6 5.73 -0.89 -11.64
CA ILE A 6 4.40 -0.61 -12.17
C ILE A 6 3.84 0.63 -11.50
N GLY A 7 3.81 1.73 -12.26
CA GLY A 7 3.38 3.04 -11.79
C GLY A 7 4.52 3.89 -11.23
N ALA A 8 4.60 5.13 -11.70
CA ALA A 8 5.50 6.17 -11.21
C ALA A 8 4.71 7.20 -10.36
N GLY A 9 3.84 6.68 -9.48
CA GLY A 9 3.12 7.44 -8.48
C GLY A 9 3.99 7.73 -7.25
N ALA A 10 3.40 8.17 -6.14
CA ALA A 10 4.14 8.53 -4.93
C ALA A 10 4.99 7.36 -4.39
N LEU A 11 4.43 6.16 -4.24
CA LEU A 11 5.14 5.00 -3.73
C LEU A 11 6.15 4.45 -4.75
N GLY A 12 5.69 4.21 -5.98
CA GLY A 12 6.56 3.67 -7.03
C GLY A 12 7.67 4.64 -7.42
N GLY A 13 7.37 5.94 -7.47
CA GLY A 13 8.36 6.99 -7.69
C GLY A 13 9.40 7.04 -6.58
N TYR A 14 8.97 6.89 -5.30
CA TYR A 14 9.90 6.86 -4.19
C TYR A 14 10.80 5.62 -4.21
N PHE A 15 10.23 4.42 -4.07
CA PHE A 15 11.02 3.19 -3.96
C PHE A 15 11.77 2.86 -5.26
N GLY A 16 11.13 3.01 -6.41
CA GLY A 16 11.77 2.81 -7.70
C GLY A 16 12.84 3.87 -8.01
N GLY A 17 12.60 5.12 -7.60
CA GLY A 17 13.58 6.22 -7.68
C GLY A 17 14.80 5.95 -6.82
N CYS A 18 14.60 5.53 -5.55
CA CYS A 18 15.68 5.14 -4.64
C CYS A 18 16.53 3.99 -5.22
N LEU A 19 15.87 2.93 -5.74
CA LEU A 19 16.55 1.81 -6.37
C LEU A 19 17.35 2.25 -7.61
N ALA A 20 16.78 3.08 -8.47
CA ALA A 20 17.46 3.61 -9.65
C ALA A 20 18.64 4.53 -9.27
N HIS A 21 18.47 5.36 -8.23
CA HIS A 21 19.52 6.22 -7.71
C HIS A 21 20.68 5.41 -7.11
N ALA A 22 20.38 4.26 -6.48
CA ALA A 22 21.36 3.30 -6.00
C ALA A 22 21.97 2.41 -7.12
N GLY A 23 21.73 2.72 -8.38
CA GLY A 23 22.30 2.02 -9.54
C GLY A 23 21.69 0.64 -9.83
N ARG A 24 20.50 0.34 -9.30
CA ARG A 24 19.78 -0.91 -9.63
C ARG A 24 19.17 -0.84 -11.03
N ASP A 25 19.00 -1.99 -11.65
CA ASP A 25 18.40 -2.12 -13.00
C ASP A 25 16.87 -1.99 -12.93
N VAL A 26 16.39 -0.75 -12.89
CA VAL A 26 14.97 -0.41 -12.77
C VAL A 26 14.45 0.18 -14.08
N THR A 27 13.31 -0.33 -14.52
CA THR A 27 12.52 0.22 -15.63
C THR A 27 11.10 0.49 -15.12
N PHE A 28 10.53 1.63 -15.46
CA PHE A 28 9.17 2.00 -15.05
C PHE A 28 8.19 1.72 -16.20
N LEU A 29 7.15 0.93 -15.91
CA LEU A 29 6.00 0.82 -16.80
C LEU A 29 5.09 2.03 -16.56
N VAL A 30 4.94 2.85 -17.58
CA VAL A 30 4.15 4.07 -17.52
C VAL A 30 3.28 4.23 -18.79
N ARG A 31 2.25 5.08 -18.70
CA ARG A 31 1.46 5.46 -19.87
C ARG A 31 2.30 6.30 -20.85
N PRO A 32 2.01 6.30 -22.15
CA PRO A 32 2.83 7.00 -23.16
C PRO A 32 3.13 8.47 -22.82
N ARG A 33 2.12 9.24 -22.43
CA ARG A 33 2.29 10.64 -22.02
C ARG A 33 3.32 10.79 -20.89
N ARG A 34 3.28 9.88 -19.88
CA ARG A 34 4.22 9.94 -18.75
C ARG A 34 5.63 9.52 -19.17
N ALA A 35 5.76 8.62 -20.14
CA ALA A 35 7.06 8.27 -20.74
C ALA A 35 7.71 9.48 -21.43
N GLU A 36 6.94 10.25 -22.20
CA GLU A 36 7.43 11.49 -22.83
C GLU A 36 7.85 12.55 -21.80
N GLU A 37 7.13 12.67 -20.70
CA GLU A 37 7.49 13.57 -19.58
C GLU A 37 8.84 13.17 -18.97
N PHE A 38 9.04 11.86 -18.68
CA PHE A 38 10.30 11.35 -18.12
C PHE A 38 11.46 11.32 -19.12
N ALA A 39 11.19 11.27 -20.42
CA ALA A 39 12.24 11.45 -21.44
C ALA A 39 12.83 12.86 -21.41
N ARG A 40 12.02 13.87 -21.07
CA ARG A 40 12.44 15.27 -20.95
C ARG A 40 12.95 15.62 -19.55
N ASN A 41 12.28 15.11 -18.53
CA ASN A 41 12.51 15.48 -17.13
C ASN A 41 12.96 14.25 -16.32
N ALA A 42 13.97 14.41 -15.49
CA ALA A 42 14.33 13.38 -14.52
C ALA A 42 13.29 13.26 -13.39
N LEU A 43 13.20 12.09 -12.77
CA LEU A 43 12.41 11.89 -11.56
C LEU A 43 13.08 12.63 -10.40
N GLN A 44 12.32 13.47 -9.71
CA GLN A 44 12.75 14.23 -8.55
C GLN A 44 12.07 13.70 -7.29
N VAL A 45 12.86 13.46 -6.27
CA VAL A 45 12.40 13.04 -4.94
C VAL A 45 12.88 14.05 -3.91
N VAL A 46 11.96 14.60 -3.14
CA VAL A 46 12.22 15.46 -1.99
C VAL A 46 11.95 14.65 -0.73
N SER A 47 12.96 14.50 0.13
CA SER A 47 12.90 13.55 1.23
C SER A 47 13.66 14.03 2.48
N PRO A 48 13.14 13.75 3.71
CA PRO A 48 13.90 13.95 4.95
C PRO A 48 15.24 13.20 5.00
N HIS A 49 15.43 12.20 4.12
CA HIS A 49 16.68 11.45 4.01
C HIS A 49 17.66 12.04 2.96
N GLY A 50 17.31 13.18 2.37
CA GLY A 50 18.06 13.86 1.32
C GLY A 50 17.31 13.85 -0.01
N ASP A 51 17.34 14.99 -0.68
CA ASP A 51 16.75 15.18 -1.99
C ASP A 51 17.64 14.58 -3.07
N PHE A 52 17.03 13.99 -4.10
CA PHE A 52 17.78 13.50 -5.24
C PHE A 52 16.98 13.62 -6.54
N THR A 53 17.72 13.59 -7.63
CA THR A 53 17.19 13.57 -8.99
C THR A 53 17.84 12.42 -9.75
N VAL A 54 17.04 11.61 -10.45
CA VAL A 54 17.54 10.46 -11.19
C VAL A 54 16.84 10.33 -12.55
N ARG A 55 17.62 10.07 -13.60
CA ARG A 55 17.06 9.67 -14.89
C ARG A 55 16.62 8.23 -14.84
N ILE A 56 15.36 7.98 -15.14
CA ILE A 56 14.76 6.65 -15.12
C ILE A 56 14.55 6.12 -16.53
N ARG A 57 14.66 4.80 -16.69
CA ARG A 57 14.22 4.11 -17.90
C ARG A 57 12.72 3.88 -17.82
N THR A 58 12.03 4.11 -18.91
CA THR A 58 10.59 3.89 -19.03
C THR A 58 10.29 2.92 -20.16
N VAL A 59 9.16 2.24 -20.04
CA VAL A 59 8.59 1.37 -21.06
C VAL A 59 7.07 1.52 -21.04
N THR A 60 6.43 1.44 -22.17
CA THR A 60 4.98 1.29 -22.28
C THR A 60 4.61 -0.19 -22.36
N ALA A 61 3.34 -0.54 -22.11
CA ALA A 61 2.89 -1.93 -22.15
C ALA A 61 3.17 -2.59 -23.53
N ALA A 62 3.04 -1.83 -24.63
CA ALA A 62 3.29 -2.32 -25.98
C ALA A 62 4.78 -2.61 -26.28
N GLU A 63 5.69 -2.13 -25.45
CA GLU A 63 7.15 -2.28 -25.63
C GLU A 63 7.76 -3.39 -24.79
N ILE A 64 6.99 -3.99 -23.86
CA ILE A 64 7.49 -5.12 -23.05
C ILE A 64 7.71 -6.33 -23.99
N ARG A 65 8.95 -6.82 -24.06
CA ARG A 65 9.34 -7.96 -24.91
C ARG A 65 9.87 -9.16 -24.13
N ASN A 66 10.42 -8.92 -22.96
CA ASN A 66 11.07 -9.95 -22.16
C ASN A 66 10.61 -9.89 -20.73
N PRO A 67 10.54 -11.03 -20.00
CA PRO A 67 10.24 -11.07 -18.59
C PRO A 67 11.22 -10.26 -17.75
N PHE A 68 10.76 -9.80 -16.60
CA PHE A 68 11.56 -9.17 -15.56
C PHE A 68 11.70 -10.12 -14.37
N ASP A 69 12.80 -10.00 -13.62
CA ASP A 69 13.01 -10.82 -12.42
C ASP A 69 12.03 -10.42 -11.30
N VAL A 70 11.74 -9.11 -11.19
CA VAL A 70 10.79 -8.56 -10.21
C VAL A 70 9.85 -7.58 -10.89
N VAL A 71 8.56 -7.79 -10.70
CA VAL A 71 7.50 -6.84 -11.06
C VAL A 71 6.96 -6.21 -9.76
N PHE A 72 7.36 -4.97 -9.53
CA PHE A 72 7.04 -4.21 -8.33
C PHE A 72 5.75 -3.43 -8.55
N VAL A 73 4.64 -3.82 -7.92
CA VAL A 73 3.32 -3.25 -8.17
C VAL A 73 2.98 -2.18 -7.14
N SER A 74 2.86 -0.92 -7.58
CA SER A 74 2.63 0.26 -6.72
C SER A 74 1.46 1.14 -7.16
N VAL A 75 0.55 0.59 -7.95
CA VAL A 75 -0.66 1.30 -8.39
C VAL A 75 -1.70 1.38 -7.28
N LYS A 76 -2.65 2.29 -7.41
CA LYS A 76 -3.84 2.29 -6.57
C LYS A 76 -4.71 1.06 -6.86
N SER A 77 -5.40 0.55 -5.85
CA SER A 77 -6.16 -0.71 -5.92
C SER A 77 -7.22 -0.74 -7.04
N TYR A 78 -7.85 0.40 -7.34
CA TYR A 78 -8.83 0.52 -8.42
C TYR A 78 -8.21 0.44 -9.83
N SER A 79 -6.90 0.63 -9.97
CA SER A 79 -6.15 0.48 -11.22
C SER A 79 -5.48 -0.90 -11.37
N LEU A 80 -5.60 -1.79 -10.38
CA LEU A 80 -4.86 -3.05 -10.38
C LEU A 80 -5.23 -3.97 -11.55
N LYS A 81 -6.53 -4.05 -11.89
CA LYS A 81 -6.99 -4.91 -13.00
C LYS A 81 -6.35 -4.49 -14.33
N GLU A 82 -6.43 -3.21 -14.66
CA GLU A 82 -5.78 -2.67 -15.87
C GLU A 82 -4.26 -2.88 -15.85
N ALA A 83 -3.63 -2.63 -14.69
CA ALA A 83 -2.19 -2.82 -14.54
C ALA A 83 -1.77 -4.28 -14.77
N MET A 84 -2.52 -5.25 -14.26
CA MET A 84 -2.25 -6.68 -14.48
C MET A 84 -2.27 -7.04 -15.97
N ASP A 85 -3.19 -6.46 -16.76
CA ASP A 85 -3.22 -6.66 -18.21
C ASP A 85 -1.98 -6.08 -18.89
N GLN A 86 -1.55 -4.91 -18.44
CA GLN A 86 -0.41 -4.20 -19.01
C GLN A 86 0.94 -4.87 -18.73
N PHE A 87 1.13 -5.41 -17.51
CA PHE A 87 2.40 -6.03 -17.16
C PHE A 87 2.45 -7.55 -17.34
N ALA A 88 1.35 -8.22 -17.71
CA ALA A 88 1.34 -9.66 -17.91
C ALA A 88 2.48 -10.17 -18.82
N PRO A 89 2.86 -9.47 -19.94
CA PRO A 89 3.99 -9.90 -20.76
C PRO A 89 5.35 -9.83 -20.06
N ALA A 90 5.45 -9.17 -18.91
CA ALA A 90 6.69 -9.07 -18.12
C ALA A 90 6.88 -10.26 -17.15
N ILE A 91 5.90 -11.16 -17.05
CA ILE A 91 5.94 -12.30 -16.14
C ILE A 91 6.44 -13.54 -16.88
N GLY A 92 7.54 -14.10 -16.41
CA GLY A 92 8.08 -15.40 -16.83
C GLY A 92 8.01 -16.42 -15.68
N SER A 93 8.56 -17.62 -15.91
CA SER A 93 8.53 -18.75 -14.95
C SER A 93 9.14 -18.42 -13.60
N ASP A 94 10.16 -17.56 -13.58
CA ASP A 94 10.95 -17.24 -12.37
C ASP A 94 10.68 -15.82 -11.86
N SER A 95 9.72 -15.10 -12.47
CA SER A 95 9.37 -13.74 -12.08
C SER A 95 8.72 -13.70 -10.70
N MET A 96 9.09 -12.69 -9.92
CA MET A 96 8.47 -12.36 -8.64
C MET A 96 7.56 -11.13 -8.81
N ILE A 97 6.32 -11.21 -8.35
CA ILE A 97 5.41 -10.07 -8.29
C ILE A 97 5.38 -9.57 -6.84
N LEU A 98 5.92 -8.37 -6.61
CA LEU A 98 5.97 -7.72 -5.31
C LEU A 98 4.95 -6.57 -5.24
N PRO A 99 3.73 -6.80 -4.75
CA PRO A 99 2.77 -5.73 -4.53
C PRO A 99 3.10 -4.96 -3.25
N ILE A 100 2.90 -3.63 -3.28
CA ILE A 100 2.99 -2.76 -2.09
C ILE A 100 1.73 -1.92 -1.89
N LEU A 101 0.62 -2.41 -2.38
CA LEU A 101 -0.68 -1.76 -2.21
C LEU A 101 -1.12 -1.83 -0.73
N ASN A 102 -1.98 -0.91 -0.34
CA ASN A 102 -2.68 -1.02 0.95
C ASN A 102 -3.70 -2.17 0.89
N GLY A 103 -4.04 -2.73 2.05
CA GLY A 103 -4.94 -3.89 2.12
C GLY A 103 -4.25 -5.21 1.78
N ILE A 104 -5.03 -6.26 1.52
CA ILE A 104 -4.55 -7.62 1.22
C ILE A 104 -5.23 -8.27 0.02
N GLY A 105 -6.43 -7.86 -0.39
CA GLY A 105 -7.20 -8.49 -1.46
C GLY A 105 -6.52 -8.45 -2.84
N HIS A 106 -5.49 -7.65 -3.00
CA HIS A 106 -4.64 -7.66 -4.19
C HIS A 106 -3.78 -8.92 -4.30
N VAL A 107 -3.39 -9.52 -3.17
CA VAL A 107 -2.63 -10.79 -3.15
C VAL A 107 -3.48 -11.90 -3.75
N ASP A 108 -4.76 -12.00 -3.35
CA ASP A 108 -5.69 -13.00 -3.85
C ASP A 108 -5.85 -12.87 -5.39
N ARG A 109 -6.08 -11.66 -5.90
CA ARG A 109 -6.24 -11.36 -7.34
C ARG A 109 -4.98 -11.66 -8.16
N LEU A 110 -3.82 -11.32 -7.63
CA LEU A 110 -2.55 -11.61 -8.29
C LEU A 110 -2.27 -13.11 -8.32
N THR A 111 -2.56 -13.80 -7.21
CA THR A 111 -2.41 -15.25 -7.10
C THR A 111 -3.35 -16.00 -8.06
N GLU A 112 -4.61 -15.57 -8.15
CA GLU A 112 -5.58 -16.14 -9.10
C GLU A 112 -5.09 -16.01 -10.55
N ARG A 113 -4.49 -14.88 -10.90
CA ARG A 113 -4.09 -14.61 -12.29
C ARG A 113 -2.73 -15.18 -12.68
N PHE A 114 -1.73 -15.11 -11.81
CA PHE A 114 -0.33 -15.40 -12.12
C PHE A 114 0.21 -16.65 -11.39
N GLY A 115 -0.60 -17.24 -10.52
CA GLY A 115 -0.20 -18.38 -9.69
C GLY A 115 0.50 -17.97 -8.40
N ALA A 116 0.32 -18.78 -7.35
CA ALA A 116 0.87 -18.50 -6.02
C ALA A 116 2.41 -18.46 -6.00
N ALA A 117 3.06 -19.21 -6.89
CA ALA A 117 4.51 -19.25 -6.98
C ALA A 117 5.13 -17.91 -7.42
N ALA A 118 4.41 -17.10 -8.21
CA ALA A 118 4.90 -15.81 -8.68
C ALA A 118 4.72 -14.68 -7.65
N VAL A 119 3.76 -14.80 -6.73
CA VAL A 119 3.31 -13.69 -5.88
C VAL A 119 4.03 -13.68 -4.54
N LEU A 120 4.58 -12.53 -4.18
CA LEU A 120 5.11 -12.23 -2.86
C LEU A 120 4.10 -11.42 -2.06
N GLY A 121 4.19 -11.51 -0.74
CA GLY A 121 3.61 -10.50 0.15
C GLY A 121 4.50 -9.27 0.20
N GLY A 122 3.87 -8.10 0.29
CA GLY A 122 4.62 -6.84 0.39
C GLY A 122 3.79 -5.71 0.98
N MET A 123 4.45 -4.87 1.76
CA MET A 123 3.84 -3.66 2.32
C MET A 123 4.87 -2.54 2.47
N ALA A 124 4.42 -1.31 2.32
CA ALA A 124 5.21 -0.12 2.56
C ALA A 124 4.64 0.71 3.72
N ASN A 125 5.49 1.13 4.64
CA ASN A 125 5.17 2.10 5.68
C ASN A 125 5.90 3.40 5.36
N ILE A 126 5.22 4.30 4.67
CA ILE A 126 5.73 5.58 4.19
C ILE A 126 4.57 6.57 4.05
N SER A 127 4.84 7.84 4.23
CA SER A 127 3.94 8.92 3.83
C SER A 127 4.55 9.67 2.66
N ALA A 128 3.98 9.49 1.47
CA ALA A 128 4.47 10.16 0.26
C ALA A 128 3.29 10.66 -0.59
N THR A 129 3.53 11.72 -1.36
CA THR A 129 2.58 12.30 -2.30
C THR A 129 3.32 12.79 -3.54
N ILE A 130 2.58 13.24 -4.55
CA ILE A 130 3.12 13.96 -5.70
C ILE A 130 2.63 15.40 -5.61
N ASP A 131 3.54 16.35 -5.80
CA ASP A 131 3.18 17.77 -5.84
C ASP A 131 2.72 18.22 -7.25
N GLU A 132 2.35 19.48 -7.37
CA GLU A 132 1.88 20.10 -8.62
C GLU A 132 2.97 20.12 -9.71
N GLN A 133 4.25 20.08 -9.33
CA GLN A 133 5.39 19.99 -10.23
C GLN A 133 5.73 18.56 -10.66
N GLY A 134 4.99 17.56 -10.15
CA GLY A 134 5.20 16.15 -10.46
C GLY A 134 6.35 15.50 -9.69
N ARG A 135 6.90 16.19 -8.65
CA ARG A 135 7.94 15.65 -7.77
C ARG A 135 7.33 14.72 -6.72
N VAL A 136 8.05 13.70 -6.35
CA VAL A 136 7.69 12.82 -5.23
C VAL A 136 8.11 13.49 -3.92
N LEU A 137 7.14 13.78 -3.06
CA LEU A 137 7.38 14.31 -1.72
C LEU A 137 7.25 13.18 -0.69
N HIS A 138 8.34 12.86 -0.01
CA HIS A 138 8.38 12.00 1.16
C HIS A 138 8.22 12.85 2.41
N LEU A 139 7.08 12.71 3.10
CA LEU A 139 6.62 13.70 4.08
C LEU A 139 7.11 13.48 5.52
N ILE A 140 7.50 12.25 5.88
CA ILE A 140 7.97 11.88 7.22
C ILE A 140 9.15 10.91 7.12
N PRO A 141 10.06 10.84 8.10
CA PRO A 141 11.26 9.99 8.03
C PRO A 141 11.02 8.47 7.92
N LEU A 142 9.77 8.01 7.99
CA LEU A 142 9.42 6.58 7.91
C LEU A 142 9.37 6.12 6.46
N ASN A 143 10.22 5.16 6.06
CA ASN A 143 10.32 4.64 4.69
C ASN A 143 10.57 3.13 4.64
N ASN A 144 9.83 2.36 5.42
CA ASN A 144 10.01 0.92 5.51
C ASN A 144 9.31 0.20 4.36
N LEU A 145 10.02 -0.77 3.76
CA LEU A 145 9.50 -1.75 2.82
C LEU A 145 9.68 -3.15 3.42
N VAL A 146 8.59 -3.90 3.58
CA VAL A 146 8.58 -5.27 4.10
C VAL A 146 8.05 -6.19 3.02
N TYR A 147 8.70 -7.33 2.81
CA TYR A 147 8.31 -8.32 1.81
C TYR A 147 8.73 -9.73 2.23
N GLY A 148 8.11 -10.74 1.62
CA GLY A 148 8.43 -12.14 1.91
C GLY A 148 7.57 -13.11 1.10
N GLU A 149 7.79 -14.39 1.34
CA GLU A 149 6.94 -15.44 0.78
C GLU A 149 5.55 -15.42 1.41
N VAL A 150 4.49 -15.48 0.59
CA VAL A 150 3.11 -15.56 1.09
C VAL A 150 2.91 -16.79 1.98
N ALA A 151 3.55 -17.89 1.64
CA ALA A 151 3.54 -19.12 2.45
C ALA A 151 4.40 -19.05 3.73
N GLY A 152 5.13 -17.93 3.93
CA GLY A 152 6.07 -17.77 5.04
C GLY A 152 7.45 -18.40 4.79
N GLY A 153 8.37 -18.15 5.74
CA GLY A 153 9.76 -18.59 5.69
C GLY A 153 10.65 -17.75 4.78
N THR A 154 11.88 -18.18 4.61
CA THR A 154 12.90 -17.53 3.78
C THR A 154 13.39 -18.44 2.66
N SER A 155 13.26 -18.00 1.42
CA SER A 155 13.72 -18.70 0.22
C SER A 155 15.00 -18.09 -0.35
N ALA A 156 15.62 -18.78 -1.32
CA ALA A 156 16.77 -18.27 -2.04
C ALA A 156 16.41 -16.98 -2.84
N ARG A 157 15.21 -16.93 -3.44
CA ARG A 157 14.76 -15.75 -4.19
C ARG A 157 14.51 -14.54 -3.29
N ILE A 158 14.00 -14.74 -2.06
CA ILE A 158 13.84 -13.65 -1.08
C ILE A 158 15.20 -13.12 -0.62
N ARG A 159 16.19 -13.99 -0.40
CA ARG A 159 17.55 -13.54 -0.08
C ARG A 159 18.19 -12.73 -1.22
N ALA A 160 18.02 -13.18 -2.47
CA ALA A 160 18.49 -12.45 -3.65
C ALA A 160 17.79 -11.10 -3.83
N LEU A 161 16.48 -11.06 -3.59
CA LEU A 161 15.69 -9.83 -3.59
C LEU A 161 16.17 -8.86 -2.51
N HIS A 162 16.40 -9.38 -1.29
CA HIS A 162 16.88 -8.57 -0.16
C HIS A 162 18.24 -7.93 -0.47
N ALA A 163 19.20 -8.70 -0.96
CA ALA A 163 20.49 -8.15 -1.39
C ALA A 163 20.37 -7.06 -2.48
N CYS A 164 19.35 -7.14 -3.33
CA CYS A 164 19.06 -6.09 -4.30
C CYS A 164 18.46 -4.82 -3.66
N MET A 165 17.68 -4.97 -2.59
CA MET A 165 17.01 -3.86 -1.88
C MET A 165 17.89 -3.18 -0.85
N GLU A 166 18.94 -3.85 -0.35
CA GLU A 166 19.85 -3.29 0.64
C GLU A 166 20.57 -2.03 0.14
N ASN A 167 20.78 -1.08 1.04
CA ASN A 167 21.49 0.18 0.77
C ASN A 167 20.88 1.02 -0.37
N ALA A 168 19.58 0.87 -0.63
CA ALA A 168 18.89 1.63 -1.67
C ALA A 168 18.20 2.92 -1.16
N GLY A 169 18.57 3.41 0.04
CA GLY A 169 18.03 4.66 0.59
C GLY A 169 16.70 4.52 1.33
N PHE A 170 16.27 3.30 1.63
CA PHE A 170 15.11 2.99 2.46
C PHE A 170 15.37 1.74 3.31
N ASN A 171 14.56 1.54 4.35
CA ASN A 171 14.65 0.37 5.21
C ASN A 171 13.94 -0.82 4.56
N ALA A 172 14.72 -1.77 4.03
CA ALA A 172 14.23 -3.02 3.47
C ALA A 172 14.25 -4.14 4.52
N ARG A 173 13.17 -4.87 4.68
CA ARG A 173 13.08 -6.02 5.58
C ARG A 173 12.46 -7.23 4.88
N ALA A 174 13.24 -8.29 4.74
CA ALA A 174 12.70 -9.60 4.42
C ALA A 174 11.97 -10.17 5.65
N SER A 175 10.73 -10.59 5.49
CA SER A 175 9.90 -11.13 6.57
C SER A 175 9.63 -12.61 6.33
N GLU A 176 9.84 -13.42 7.37
CA GLU A 176 9.47 -14.83 7.38
C GLU A 176 7.97 -15.06 7.61
N ALA A 177 7.25 -13.99 7.99
CA ALA A 177 5.81 -14.01 8.28
C ALA A 177 5.12 -12.78 7.65
N VAL A 178 5.37 -12.50 6.38
CA VAL A 178 4.90 -11.29 5.70
C VAL A 178 3.38 -11.15 5.72
N MET A 179 2.63 -12.25 5.62
CA MET A 179 1.17 -12.19 5.71
C MET A 179 0.69 -11.77 7.09
N GLN A 180 1.36 -12.17 8.18
CA GLN A 180 1.09 -11.67 9.53
C GLN A 180 1.34 -10.15 9.61
N ASP A 181 2.47 -9.67 9.07
CA ASP A 181 2.78 -8.24 9.01
C ASP A 181 1.75 -7.46 8.18
N MET A 182 1.31 -8.01 7.05
CA MET A 182 0.29 -7.40 6.19
C MET A 182 -1.09 -7.35 6.86
N TRP A 183 -1.52 -8.42 7.55
CA TRP A 183 -2.77 -8.45 8.28
C TRP A 183 -2.81 -7.46 9.45
N GLU A 184 -1.72 -7.34 10.19
CA GLU A 184 -1.58 -6.32 11.23
C GLU A 184 -1.72 -4.92 10.66
N LYS A 185 -1.00 -4.61 9.59
CA LYS A 185 -1.14 -3.32 8.90
C LYS A 185 -2.56 -3.13 8.35
N PHE A 186 -3.19 -4.17 7.83
CA PHE A 186 -4.55 -4.10 7.28
C PHE A 186 -5.58 -3.78 8.38
N ALA A 187 -5.48 -4.42 9.54
CA ALA A 187 -6.30 -4.07 10.70
C ALA A 187 -6.10 -2.60 11.11
N GLN A 188 -4.84 -2.13 11.23
CA GLN A 188 -4.54 -0.73 11.54
C GLN A 188 -5.11 0.25 10.50
N LEU A 189 -5.03 -0.09 9.21
CA LEU A 189 -5.63 0.73 8.15
C LEU A 189 -7.15 0.79 8.26
N GLY A 190 -7.80 -0.35 8.58
CA GLY A 190 -9.24 -0.41 8.81
C GLY A 190 -9.69 0.52 9.92
N VAL A 191 -8.98 0.50 11.05
CA VAL A 191 -9.28 1.38 12.19
C VAL A 191 -9.04 2.84 11.82
N GLY A 192 -7.84 3.17 11.38
CA GLY A 192 -7.45 4.55 11.17
C GLY A 192 -8.23 5.23 10.03
N ALA A 193 -8.36 4.55 8.89
CA ALA A 193 -9.18 5.06 7.80
C ALA A 193 -10.67 5.06 8.18
N GLY A 194 -11.17 3.98 8.81
CA GLY A 194 -12.57 3.85 9.21
C GLY A 194 -12.98 4.99 10.15
N ILE A 195 -12.27 5.15 11.28
CA ILE A 195 -12.69 6.15 12.28
C ILE A 195 -12.51 7.58 11.79
N THR A 196 -11.40 7.91 11.11
CA THR A 196 -11.18 9.27 10.64
C THR A 196 -12.15 9.65 9.52
N CYS A 197 -12.50 8.73 8.60
CA CYS A 197 -13.51 8.97 7.57
C CYS A 197 -14.91 9.08 8.18
N LEU A 198 -15.28 8.18 9.10
CA LEU A 198 -16.60 8.18 9.74
C LEU A 198 -16.85 9.46 10.51
N MET A 199 -15.87 9.92 11.31
CA MET A 199 -15.97 11.12 12.12
C MET A 199 -15.59 12.42 11.38
N ARG A 200 -14.98 12.33 10.20
CA ARG A 200 -14.50 13.48 9.42
C ARG A 200 -13.53 14.36 10.22
N ALA A 201 -12.69 13.76 11.03
CA ALA A 201 -11.85 14.44 12.02
C ALA A 201 -10.47 13.79 12.15
N SER A 202 -9.51 14.52 12.75
CA SER A 202 -8.23 13.97 13.15
C SER A 202 -8.37 13.04 14.37
N ILE A 203 -7.38 12.18 14.61
CA ILE A 203 -7.36 11.33 15.81
C ILE A 203 -7.47 12.17 17.09
N GLY A 204 -6.78 13.32 17.17
CA GLY A 204 -6.83 14.18 18.35
C GLY A 204 -8.22 14.77 18.58
N ASP A 205 -8.91 15.22 17.54
CA ASP A 205 -10.28 15.73 17.63
C ASP A 205 -11.26 14.63 18.08
N ILE A 206 -11.11 13.43 17.53
CA ILE A 206 -11.92 12.27 17.91
C ILE A 206 -11.69 11.92 19.38
N MET A 207 -10.42 11.94 19.85
CA MET A 207 -10.11 11.65 21.26
C MET A 207 -10.63 12.71 22.24
N ALA A 208 -10.83 13.95 21.78
CA ALA A 208 -11.42 15.01 22.58
C ALA A 208 -12.95 14.94 22.62
N ALA A 209 -13.59 14.25 21.68
CA ALA A 209 -15.04 14.13 21.61
C ALA A 209 -15.57 13.09 22.63
N PRO A 210 -16.73 13.35 23.26
CA PRO A 210 -17.39 12.33 24.12
C PRO A 210 -17.65 11.04 23.33
N GLY A 211 -17.21 9.88 23.88
CA GLY A 211 -17.37 8.58 23.24
C GLY A 211 -16.38 8.26 22.11
N GLY A 212 -15.51 9.22 21.73
CA GLY A 212 -14.59 9.05 20.60
C GLY A 212 -13.56 7.94 20.82
N ARG A 213 -13.00 7.85 22.04
CA ARG A 213 -12.08 6.76 22.41
C ARG A 213 -12.76 5.39 22.37
N GLU A 214 -13.96 5.30 22.94
CA GLU A 214 -14.74 4.06 22.99
C GLU A 214 -15.09 3.58 21.56
N ALA A 215 -15.55 4.46 20.70
CA ALA A 215 -15.85 4.15 19.30
C ALA A 215 -14.60 3.67 18.55
N THR A 216 -13.45 4.36 18.74
CA THR A 216 -12.18 3.99 18.12
C THR A 216 -11.71 2.61 18.57
N MET A 217 -11.77 2.34 19.89
CA MET A 217 -11.33 1.04 20.42
C MET A 217 -12.25 -0.11 20.02
N ARG A 218 -13.56 0.11 19.93
CA ARG A 218 -14.49 -0.89 19.40
C ARG A 218 -14.18 -1.23 17.94
N LEU A 219 -13.96 -0.23 17.09
CA LEU A 219 -13.53 -0.46 15.70
C LEU A 219 -12.20 -1.20 15.65
N PHE A 220 -11.25 -0.87 16.55
CA PHE A 220 -9.98 -1.57 16.66
C PHE A 220 -10.18 -3.06 16.97
N ASP A 221 -11.02 -3.36 17.95
CA ASP A 221 -11.34 -4.74 18.35
C ASP A 221 -12.01 -5.51 17.21
N GLU A 222 -12.96 -4.89 16.49
CA GLU A 222 -13.60 -5.48 15.31
C GLU A 222 -12.57 -5.83 14.23
N CYS A 223 -11.67 -4.91 13.85
CA CYS A 223 -10.63 -5.17 12.86
C CYS A 223 -9.64 -6.26 13.31
N CYS A 224 -9.26 -6.28 14.58
CA CYS A 224 -8.39 -7.31 15.15
C CYS A 224 -9.10 -8.68 15.21
N ALA A 225 -10.41 -8.71 15.46
CA ALA A 225 -11.21 -9.94 15.43
C ALA A 225 -11.25 -10.55 14.02
N VAL A 226 -11.41 -9.72 12.97
CA VAL A 226 -11.35 -10.18 11.57
C VAL A 226 -9.99 -10.81 11.26
N ALA A 227 -8.89 -10.14 11.62
CA ALA A 227 -7.54 -10.67 11.42
C ALA A 227 -7.34 -12.00 12.18
N THR A 228 -7.81 -12.07 13.42
CA THR A 228 -7.71 -13.28 14.26
C THR A 228 -8.48 -14.45 13.67
N ALA A 229 -9.72 -14.23 13.24
CA ALA A 229 -10.57 -15.26 12.64
C ALA A 229 -10.04 -15.72 11.26
N ALA A 230 -9.31 -14.85 10.56
CA ALA A 230 -8.60 -15.21 9.33
C ALA A 230 -7.28 -15.99 9.58
N GLY A 231 -6.94 -16.28 10.85
CA GLY A 231 -5.73 -17.04 11.24
C GLY A 231 -4.50 -16.18 11.53
N PHE A 232 -4.62 -14.85 11.52
CA PHE A 232 -3.52 -13.90 11.73
C PHE A 232 -3.75 -13.06 12.99
N LYS A 233 -3.80 -13.72 14.14
CA LYS A 233 -3.98 -13.04 15.43
C LYS A 233 -2.90 -11.95 15.60
N PRO A 234 -3.29 -10.67 15.80
CA PRO A 234 -2.34 -9.59 15.99
C PRO A 234 -1.40 -9.82 17.17
N ARG A 235 -0.13 -9.55 16.97
CA ARG A 235 0.91 -9.71 17.99
C ARG A 235 0.76 -8.65 19.09
N PRO A 236 1.07 -8.96 20.38
CA PRO A 236 0.92 -8.00 21.46
C PRO A 236 1.64 -6.67 21.23
N ALA A 237 2.85 -6.69 20.69
CA ALA A 237 3.60 -5.48 20.39
C ALA A 237 2.90 -4.59 19.33
N PHE A 238 2.29 -5.21 18.32
CA PHE A 238 1.48 -4.48 17.33
C PHE A 238 0.23 -3.88 17.99
N VAL A 239 -0.50 -4.67 18.76
CA VAL A 239 -1.73 -4.20 19.47
C VAL A 239 -1.41 -2.97 20.31
N GLN A 240 -0.34 -3.00 21.09
CA GLN A 240 0.11 -1.88 21.92
C GLN A 240 0.45 -0.64 21.07
N ALA A 241 1.24 -0.80 20.02
CA ALA A 241 1.66 0.31 19.18
C ALA A 241 0.49 0.91 18.39
N ALA A 242 -0.34 0.06 17.78
CA ALA A 242 -1.46 0.50 16.97
C ALA A 242 -2.57 1.16 17.81
N SER A 243 -2.91 0.59 18.98
CA SER A 243 -3.88 1.22 19.89
C SER A 243 -3.39 2.59 20.38
N THR A 244 -2.12 2.71 20.74
CA THR A 244 -1.52 4.01 21.10
C THR A 244 -1.65 5.01 19.95
N LEU A 245 -1.30 4.63 18.74
CA LEU A 245 -1.36 5.50 17.58
C LEU A 245 -2.77 6.06 17.34
N VAL A 246 -3.78 5.20 17.39
CA VAL A 246 -5.18 5.60 17.12
C VAL A 246 -5.90 6.25 18.30
N THR A 247 -5.25 6.33 19.48
CA THR A 247 -5.82 6.97 20.68
C THR A 247 -4.95 8.10 21.26
N THR A 248 -3.99 8.62 20.46
CA THR A 248 -3.12 9.71 20.90
C THR A 248 -3.88 11.02 20.95
N THR A 249 -4.02 11.58 22.15
CA THR A 249 -4.67 12.88 22.39
C THR A 249 -3.90 14.01 21.65
N GLY A 250 -4.63 14.91 21.04
CA GLY A 250 -4.08 16.08 20.32
C GLY A 250 -3.35 15.72 19.02
N SER A 251 -3.38 14.45 18.56
CA SER A 251 -2.75 14.03 17.33
C SER A 251 -3.42 14.63 16.09
N PRO A 252 -2.71 15.34 15.21
CA PRO A 252 -3.25 15.87 13.96
C PRO A 252 -3.42 14.80 12.88
N LEU A 253 -3.19 13.53 13.22
CA LEU A 253 -3.16 12.43 12.26
C LEU A 253 -4.54 12.23 11.61
N LYS A 254 -4.53 12.30 10.26
CA LYS A 254 -5.63 11.91 9.37
C LYS A 254 -5.09 10.85 8.40
N TRP A 255 -5.82 9.75 8.23
CA TRP A 255 -5.45 8.75 7.22
C TRP A 255 -5.61 9.29 5.80
N SER A 256 -4.87 8.71 4.84
CA SER A 256 -4.87 9.14 3.43
C SER A 256 -6.28 9.15 2.84
N MET A 257 -7.11 8.18 3.19
CA MET A 257 -8.49 8.07 2.70
C MET A 257 -9.34 9.28 3.10
N LEU A 258 -9.20 9.81 4.33
CA LEU A 258 -9.90 11.03 4.71
C LEU A 258 -9.41 12.22 3.86
N ARG A 259 -8.10 12.34 3.63
CA ARG A 259 -7.56 13.38 2.76
C ARG A 259 -8.05 13.26 1.31
N ASP A 260 -8.22 12.03 0.80
CA ASP A 260 -8.82 11.79 -0.51
C ASP A 260 -10.28 12.28 -0.54
N ILE A 261 -11.07 11.99 0.50
CA ILE A 261 -12.44 12.48 0.64
C ILE A 261 -12.49 14.03 0.72
N GLU A 262 -11.62 14.64 1.52
CA GLU A 262 -11.56 16.11 1.68
C GLU A 262 -11.23 16.83 0.35
N ARG A 263 -10.54 16.14 -0.56
CA ARG A 263 -10.21 16.64 -1.92
C ARG A 263 -11.22 16.26 -2.99
N GLY A 264 -12.32 15.59 -2.65
CA GLY A 264 -13.28 15.09 -3.63
C GLY A 264 -12.74 13.95 -4.51
N SER A 265 -11.66 13.29 -4.10
CA SER A 265 -10.96 12.27 -4.89
C SER A 265 -11.56 10.88 -4.69
N VAL A 266 -11.28 9.95 -5.64
CA VAL A 266 -11.58 8.52 -5.49
C VAL A 266 -10.81 7.95 -4.32
N THR A 267 -11.48 7.14 -3.49
CA THR A 267 -10.86 6.49 -2.34
C THR A 267 -10.49 5.02 -2.60
N GLU A 268 -9.68 4.44 -1.73
CA GLU A 268 -9.45 2.99 -1.67
C GLU A 268 -10.42 2.29 -0.70
N GLY A 269 -11.57 2.90 -0.42
CA GLY A 269 -12.54 2.42 0.58
C GLY A 269 -13.02 0.99 0.33
N ALA A 270 -13.36 0.65 -0.91
CA ALA A 270 -13.79 -0.71 -1.27
C ALA A 270 -12.69 -1.76 -1.02
N HIS A 271 -11.42 -1.39 -1.24
CA HIS A 271 -10.28 -2.29 -1.08
C HIS A 271 -9.81 -2.42 0.37
N ILE A 272 -10.11 -1.44 1.23
CA ILE A 272 -9.72 -1.46 2.65
C ILE A 272 -10.92 -1.82 3.52
N LEU A 273 -11.90 -0.94 3.65
CA LEU A 273 -13.05 -1.17 4.53
C LEU A 273 -14.00 -2.22 3.95
N GLY A 274 -14.29 -2.15 2.64
CA GLY A 274 -15.14 -3.11 1.96
C GLY A 274 -14.60 -4.54 1.98
N ASP A 275 -13.30 -4.74 1.81
CA ASP A 275 -12.66 -6.05 1.90
C ASP A 275 -12.69 -6.59 3.34
N LEU A 276 -12.41 -5.75 4.37
CA LEU A 276 -12.54 -6.14 5.78
C LEU A 276 -13.97 -6.58 6.13
N VAL A 277 -14.98 -5.81 5.72
CA VAL A 277 -16.41 -6.15 5.91
C VAL A 277 -16.76 -7.45 5.20
N SER A 278 -16.32 -7.63 3.95
CA SER A 278 -16.57 -8.86 3.19
C SER A 278 -15.99 -10.08 3.89
N ARG A 279 -14.75 -9.98 4.40
CA ARG A 279 -14.09 -11.04 5.16
C ARG A 279 -14.77 -11.29 6.51
N ALA A 280 -15.19 -10.24 7.22
CA ALA A 280 -15.95 -10.37 8.47
C ALA A 280 -17.24 -11.18 8.25
N ARG A 281 -18.01 -10.85 7.20
CA ARG A 281 -19.24 -11.57 6.84
C ARG A 281 -18.99 -13.02 6.47
N ALA A 282 -17.95 -13.30 5.68
CA ALA A 282 -17.54 -14.66 5.32
C ALA A 282 -17.16 -15.49 6.58
N LEU A 283 -16.59 -14.85 7.57
CA LEU A 283 -16.21 -15.45 8.88
C LEU A 283 -17.34 -15.40 9.92
N ARG A 284 -18.54 -14.89 9.56
CA ARG A 284 -19.72 -14.74 10.44
C ARG A 284 -19.46 -13.89 11.67
N LEU A 285 -18.65 -12.83 11.54
CA LEU A 285 -18.38 -11.87 12.61
C LEU A 285 -19.33 -10.67 12.48
N GLU A 286 -19.78 -10.17 13.61
CA GLU A 286 -20.50 -8.90 13.71
C GLU A 286 -19.48 -7.76 13.87
N THR A 287 -19.55 -6.77 12.96
CA THR A 287 -18.63 -5.64 12.91
C THR A 287 -19.39 -4.32 12.69
N PRO A 288 -20.27 -3.93 13.66
CA PRO A 288 -21.22 -2.83 13.45
C PRO A 288 -20.56 -1.49 13.16
N ILE A 289 -19.43 -1.16 13.77
CA ILE A 289 -18.75 0.12 13.55
C ILE A 289 -17.99 0.08 12.21
N LEU A 290 -17.36 -1.04 11.87
CA LEU A 290 -16.70 -1.23 10.61
C LEU A 290 -17.70 -1.21 9.44
N ASP A 291 -18.86 -1.86 9.57
CA ASP A 291 -19.96 -1.80 8.61
C ASP A 291 -20.44 -0.36 8.39
N LEU A 292 -20.61 0.40 9.46
CA LEU A 292 -21.02 1.81 9.38
C LEU A 292 -19.95 2.68 8.72
N ALA A 293 -18.67 2.48 9.05
CA ALA A 293 -17.55 3.20 8.44
C ALA A 293 -17.46 2.89 6.94
N TRP A 294 -17.63 1.63 6.55
CA TRP A 294 -17.70 1.24 5.14
C TRP A 294 -18.90 1.88 4.43
N THR A 295 -20.09 1.83 5.04
CA THR A 295 -21.30 2.44 4.45
C THR A 295 -21.11 3.94 4.23
N HIS A 296 -20.48 4.65 5.18
CA HIS A 296 -20.18 6.08 5.03
C HIS A 296 -19.28 6.37 3.82
N VAL A 297 -18.19 5.60 3.66
CA VAL A 297 -17.28 5.79 2.53
C VAL A 297 -17.94 5.38 1.21
N ALA A 298 -18.72 4.30 1.19
CA ALA A 298 -19.45 3.88 0.01
C ALA A 298 -20.49 4.93 -0.43
N ALA A 299 -21.21 5.55 0.52
CA ALA A 299 -22.14 6.64 0.24
C ALA A 299 -21.44 7.88 -0.36
N TYR A 300 -20.23 8.21 0.15
CA TYR A 300 -19.40 9.24 -0.45
C TYR A 300 -19.06 8.93 -1.91
N GLU A 301 -18.62 7.69 -2.22
CA GLU A 301 -18.28 7.29 -3.60
C GLU A 301 -19.50 7.37 -4.55
N VAL A 302 -20.67 6.96 -4.07
CA VAL A 302 -21.92 7.10 -4.84
C VAL A 302 -22.23 8.56 -5.11
N ALA A 303 -22.21 9.42 -4.07
CA ALA A 303 -22.47 10.85 -4.23
C ALA A 303 -21.47 11.53 -5.17
N ARG A 304 -20.17 11.18 -5.05
CA ARG A 304 -19.11 11.69 -5.93
C ARG A 304 -19.30 11.30 -7.39
N ALA A 305 -19.85 10.10 -7.67
CA ALA A 305 -20.08 9.63 -9.04
C ALA A 305 -21.25 10.38 -9.73
N HIS A 306 -22.10 11.07 -8.97
CA HIS A 306 -23.21 11.87 -9.46
C HIS A 306 -22.88 13.37 -9.57
N ALA A 307 -21.73 13.82 -9.03
CA ALA A 307 -21.26 15.20 -9.06
C ALA A 307 -20.35 15.45 -10.27
#